data_ef20dff80c0582ea8f5932d88740bdd1
#
_entry.id   ef20dff80c0582ea8f5932d88740bdd1
#
_cell.length_a   1.000
_cell.length_b   1.000
_cell.length_c   1.000
_cell.angle_alpha   90.00
_cell.angle_beta   90.00
_cell.angle_gamma   90.00
#
_symmetry.space_group_name_H-M   'P 1'
#
loop_
_entity.id
_entity.type
_entity.pdbx_description
1 polymer ?
#
loop_
_entity_poly.entity_id
_entity_poly.type
_entity_poly.pdbx_seq_one_letter_code
_entity_poly.pdbx_strand_id
1 'polypeptide(L)'
;MSAYHRTAPPNDASSPRSSPHVLVAHDVGLLVIRLGVGLIVAARGAQHLLGWWGGLGIDNTARFFEKFGYPAPKFLAVVCGIAETFGGLGLAVGLLTPLAGAAVAGTMANAVDVIWPLGYFSGIEFPLLIGVGAAGLALSGPGRIAVDALIPGLRSHRVVYGVVMLLIAAVLAAITIGIRD
;
A
#
# COMPACT_ATOMS: atom_id res chain seq x y z
N MET A 1 8.68 -26.54 -66.33
CA MET A 1 7.99 -25.37 -65.68
C MET A 1 7.36 -25.90 -64.41
N SER A 2 8.05 -25.71 -63.27
CA SER A 2 7.57 -26.19 -61.95
C SER A 2 6.99 -24.99 -61.20
N ALA A 3 5.70 -25.04 -60.92
CA ALA A 3 4.99 -24.02 -60.17
C ALA A 3 5.27 -24.18 -58.66
N TYR A 4 6.02 -23.23 -58.09
CA TYR A 4 6.30 -23.14 -56.66
C TYR A 4 5.06 -22.64 -55.95
N HIS A 5 4.29 -23.52 -55.30
CA HIS A 5 3.22 -23.15 -54.40
C HIS A 5 3.82 -22.56 -53.13
N ARG A 6 3.78 -21.22 -53.04
CA ARG A 6 4.16 -20.49 -51.83
C ARG A 6 2.99 -20.59 -50.82
N THR A 7 3.09 -21.56 -49.92
CA THR A 7 2.18 -21.62 -48.76
C THR A 7 2.48 -20.42 -47.84
N ALA A 8 1.48 -19.59 -47.67
CA ALA A 8 1.51 -18.49 -46.66
C ALA A 8 1.71 -19.11 -45.28
N PRO A 9 2.52 -18.48 -44.37
CA PRO A 9 2.66 -18.97 -43.01
C PRO A 9 1.30 -18.86 -42.29
N PRO A 10 0.99 -19.79 -41.36
CA PRO A 10 -0.23 -19.69 -40.56
C PRO A 10 -0.20 -18.40 -39.72
N ASN A 11 -1.27 -17.66 -39.79
CA ASN A 11 -1.45 -16.42 -39.08
C ASN A 11 -1.75 -16.75 -37.60
N ASP A 12 -0.71 -17.09 -36.82
CA ASP A 12 -0.78 -17.30 -35.37
C ASP A 12 -0.85 -15.94 -34.63
N ALA A 13 -1.96 -15.23 -34.83
CA ALA A 13 -2.27 -14.00 -34.11
C ALA A 13 -3.51 -14.22 -33.21
N SER A 14 -3.49 -15.25 -32.37
CA SER A 14 -4.42 -15.38 -31.24
C SER A 14 -3.70 -15.22 -29.90
N SER A 15 -3.07 -14.07 -29.68
CA SER A 15 -2.89 -13.61 -28.30
C SER A 15 -4.30 -13.41 -27.70
N PRO A 16 -4.64 -14.05 -26.58
CA PRO A 16 -5.95 -13.87 -25.95
C PRO A 16 -6.07 -12.41 -25.52
N ARG A 17 -6.82 -11.61 -26.30
CA ARG A 17 -7.26 -10.28 -25.88
C ARG A 17 -8.19 -10.51 -24.71
N SER A 18 -7.77 -10.11 -23.51
CA SER A 18 -8.63 -10.16 -22.32
C SER A 18 -9.95 -9.48 -22.65
N SER A 19 -11.07 -10.17 -22.42
CA SER A 19 -12.40 -9.65 -22.73
C SER A 19 -12.65 -8.36 -21.92
N PRO A 20 -13.39 -7.38 -22.46
CA PRO A 20 -13.68 -6.13 -21.74
C PRO A 20 -14.27 -6.35 -20.35
N HIS A 21 -15.06 -7.41 -20.15
CA HIS A 21 -15.66 -7.78 -18.87
C HIS A 21 -14.63 -8.19 -17.82
N VAL A 22 -13.54 -8.86 -18.19
CA VAL A 22 -12.47 -9.25 -17.26
C VAL A 22 -11.71 -8.03 -16.78
N LEU A 23 -11.45 -7.05 -17.65
CA LEU A 23 -10.79 -5.80 -17.27
C LEU A 23 -11.64 -4.97 -16.28
N VAL A 24 -12.95 -4.88 -16.51
CA VAL A 24 -13.86 -4.16 -15.60
C VAL A 24 -13.92 -4.84 -14.24
N ALA A 25 -14.02 -6.17 -14.17
CA ALA A 25 -14.04 -6.91 -12.92
C ALA A 25 -12.74 -6.71 -12.11
N HIS A 26 -11.59 -6.68 -12.78
CA HIS A 26 -10.29 -6.41 -12.13
C HIS A 26 -10.25 -4.98 -11.55
N ASP A 27 -10.65 -3.97 -12.31
CA ASP A 27 -10.66 -2.58 -11.86
C ASP A 27 -11.61 -2.36 -10.67
N VAL A 28 -12.78 -2.99 -10.68
CA VAL A 28 -13.74 -2.94 -9.56
C VAL A 28 -13.18 -3.66 -8.33
N GLY A 29 -12.54 -4.82 -8.49
CA GLY A 29 -11.88 -5.53 -7.40
C GLY A 29 -10.79 -4.70 -6.74
N LEU A 30 -9.93 -4.06 -7.53
CA LEU A 30 -8.90 -3.14 -7.02
C LEU A 30 -9.52 -1.95 -6.28
N LEU A 31 -10.60 -1.35 -6.80
CA LEU A 31 -11.30 -0.26 -6.13
C LEU A 31 -11.82 -0.68 -4.75
N VAL A 32 -12.45 -1.86 -4.64
CA VAL A 32 -12.98 -2.37 -3.36
C VAL A 32 -11.86 -2.58 -2.35
N ILE A 33 -10.74 -3.20 -2.76
CA ILE A 33 -9.59 -3.42 -1.88
C ILE A 33 -8.98 -2.08 -1.45
N ARG A 34 -8.82 -1.12 -2.36
CA ARG A 34 -8.30 0.22 -2.06
C ARG A 34 -9.18 0.97 -1.08
N LEU A 35 -10.49 0.97 -1.27
CA LEU A 35 -11.43 1.60 -0.34
C LEU A 35 -11.38 0.93 1.03
N GLY A 36 -11.39 -0.40 1.09
CA GLY A 36 -11.32 -1.14 2.35
C GLY A 36 -10.02 -0.84 3.12
N VAL A 37 -8.88 -1.14 2.51
CA VAL A 37 -7.56 -0.91 3.15
C VAL A 37 -7.34 0.57 3.43
N GLY A 38 -7.60 1.44 2.45
CA GLY A 38 -7.30 2.87 2.55
C GLY A 38 -8.13 3.58 3.61
N LEU A 39 -9.44 3.36 3.65
CA LEU A 39 -10.32 4.03 4.64
C LEU A 39 -10.06 3.52 6.05
N ILE A 40 -9.82 2.23 6.25
CA ILE A 40 -9.48 1.67 7.57
C ILE A 40 -8.19 2.32 8.08
N VAL A 41 -7.15 2.39 7.26
CA VAL A 41 -5.86 2.97 7.68
C VAL A 41 -5.96 4.48 7.87
N ALA A 42 -6.68 5.20 7.01
CA ALA A 42 -6.90 6.63 7.18
C ALA A 42 -7.62 6.95 8.51
N ALA A 43 -8.63 6.16 8.86
CA ALA A 43 -9.32 6.30 10.14
C ALA A 43 -8.39 6.04 11.34
N ARG A 44 -7.52 5.03 11.27
CA ARG A 44 -6.51 4.79 12.33
C ARG A 44 -5.50 5.93 12.42
N GLY A 45 -5.00 6.43 11.31
CA GLY A 45 -4.13 7.61 11.31
C GLY A 45 -4.80 8.83 11.96
N ALA A 46 -6.08 9.08 11.67
CA ALA A 46 -6.87 10.13 12.33
C ALA A 46 -7.05 9.87 13.83
N GLN A 47 -7.17 8.62 14.26
CA GLN A 47 -7.17 8.26 15.70
C GLN A 47 -5.83 8.59 16.37
N HIS A 48 -4.70 8.33 15.69
CA HIS A 48 -3.37 8.62 16.21
C HIS A 48 -3.07 10.13 16.24
N LEU A 49 -3.47 10.87 15.21
CA LEU A 49 -3.21 12.32 15.11
C LEU A 49 -4.19 13.15 15.91
N LEU A 50 -5.48 12.92 15.72
CA LEU A 50 -6.55 13.82 16.16
C LEU A 50 -7.32 13.29 17.37
N GLY A 51 -7.11 12.03 17.73
CA GLY A 51 -7.87 11.38 18.80
C GLY A 51 -9.35 11.13 18.45
N TRP A 52 -9.72 11.21 17.16
CA TRP A 52 -11.10 10.99 16.73
C TRP A 52 -11.58 9.57 17.07
N TRP A 53 -12.89 9.43 17.25
CA TRP A 53 -13.56 8.15 17.56
C TRP A 53 -12.97 7.41 18.76
N GLY A 54 -12.50 8.15 19.78
CA GLY A 54 -11.90 7.55 20.98
C GLY A 54 -10.46 7.08 20.78
N GLY A 55 -9.77 7.58 19.76
CA GLY A 55 -8.36 7.32 19.51
C GLY A 55 -7.42 7.99 20.51
N LEU A 56 -6.15 7.63 20.47
CA LEU A 56 -5.14 8.08 21.43
C LEU A 56 -4.77 9.56 21.28
N GLY A 57 -4.83 10.13 20.08
CA GLY A 57 -4.26 11.43 19.78
C GLY A 57 -2.72 11.41 19.83
N ILE A 58 -2.08 12.50 19.41
CA ILE A 58 -0.62 12.58 19.28
C ILE A 58 0.09 12.30 20.61
N ASP A 59 -0.35 12.90 21.73
CA ASP A 59 0.39 12.82 22.99
C ASP A 59 0.36 11.39 23.58
N ASN A 60 -0.77 10.69 23.52
CA ASN A 60 -0.83 9.31 24.00
C ASN A 60 -0.17 8.33 23.02
N THR A 61 -0.23 8.60 21.72
CA THR A 61 0.53 7.83 20.71
C THR A 61 2.04 8.00 20.93
N ALA A 62 2.49 9.21 21.27
CA ALA A 62 3.89 9.45 21.63
C ALA A 62 4.31 8.69 22.90
N ARG A 63 3.49 8.71 23.96
CA ARG A 63 3.75 7.90 25.16
C ARG A 63 3.81 6.40 24.88
N PHE A 64 2.98 5.93 23.96
CA PHE A 64 3.03 4.54 23.48
C PHE A 64 4.38 4.24 22.83
N PHE A 65 4.86 5.09 21.93
CA PHE A 65 6.15 4.93 21.27
C PHE A 65 7.33 5.01 22.25
N GLU A 66 7.27 5.95 23.21
CA GLU A 66 8.25 6.06 24.29
C GLU A 66 8.37 4.75 25.09
N LYS A 67 7.19 4.16 25.46
CA LYS A 67 7.16 2.88 26.20
C LYS A 67 7.83 1.73 25.43
N PHE A 68 7.83 1.77 24.11
CA PHE A 68 8.47 0.77 23.25
C PHE A 68 9.89 1.15 22.82
N GLY A 69 10.52 2.15 23.45
CA GLY A 69 11.91 2.50 23.22
C GLY A 69 12.19 3.28 21.93
N TYR A 70 11.15 3.85 21.29
CA TYR A 70 11.39 4.66 20.10
C TYR A 70 12.03 6.00 20.42
N PRO A 71 13.12 6.41 19.73
CA PRO A 71 13.72 7.73 19.90
C PRO A 71 12.76 8.80 19.32
N ALA A 72 12.77 10.00 19.88
CA ALA A 72 11.94 11.12 19.46
C ALA A 72 10.45 10.74 19.29
N PRO A 73 9.80 10.17 20.31
CA PRO A 73 8.50 9.49 20.20
C PRO A 73 7.38 10.40 19.66
N LYS A 74 7.39 11.68 20.02
CA LYS A 74 6.38 12.64 19.51
C LYS A 74 6.54 12.90 18.00
N PHE A 75 7.76 12.99 17.51
CA PHE A 75 8.03 13.15 16.08
C PHE A 75 7.58 11.91 15.31
N LEU A 76 7.93 10.72 15.79
CA LEU A 76 7.55 9.46 15.15
C LEU A 76 6.03 9.22 15.21
N ALA A 77 5.34 9.63 16.29
CA ALA A 77 3.89 9.58 16.38
C ALA A 77 3.22 10.45 15.29
N VAL A 78 3.74 11.66 15.05
CA VAL A 78 3.25 12.54 13.99
C VAL A 78 3.50 11.93 12.62
N VAL A 79 4.72 11.45 12.35
CA VAL A 79 5.09 10.82 11.07
C VAL A 79 4.22 9.59 10.79
N CYS A 80 4.03 8.73 11.78
CA CYS A 80 3.17 7.55 11.68
C CYS A 80 1.73 7.95 11.35
N GLY A 81 1.15 8.86 12.13
CA GLY A 81 -0.22 9.30 11.91
C GLY A 81 -0.44 9.99 10.57
N ILE A 82 0.54 10.78 10.09
CA ILE A 82 0.51 11.37 8.74
C ILE A 82 0.59 10.28 7.67
N ALA A 83 1.53 9.34 7.80
CA ALA A 83 1.70 8.25 6.84
C ALA A 83 0.43 7.38 6.75
N GLU A 84 -0.19 7.06 7.88
CA GLU A 84 -1.45 6.31 7.91
C GLU A 84 -2.63 7.12 7.36
N THR A 85 -2.80 8.38 7.78
CA THR A 85 -3.94 9.20 7.33
C THR A 85 -3.85 9.47 5.82
N PHE A 86 -2.76 10.07 5.38
CA PHE A 86 -2.62 10.49 3.98
C PHE A 86 -2.26 9.32 3.07
N GLY A 87 -1.49 8.33 3.54
CA GLY A 87 -1.26 7.09 2.83
C GLY A 87 -2.57 6.31 2.64
N GLY A 88 -3.39 6.20 3.68
CA GLY A 88 -4.71 5.57 3.60
C GLY A 88 -5.66 6.28 2.64
N LEU A 89 -5.77 7.61 2.72
CA LEU A 89 -6.57 8.41 1.78
C LEU A 89 -6.03 8.30 0.36
N GLY A 90 -4.71 8.37 0.17
CA GLY A 90 -4.06 8.19 -1.12
C GLY A 90 -4.40 6.85 -1.75
N LEU A 91 -4.35 5.75 -0.98
CA LEU A 91 -4.80 4.43 -1.44
C LEU A 91 -6.27 4.42 -1.80
N ALA A 92 -7.15 4.97 -0.95
CA ALA A 92 -8.59 4.95 -1.18
C ALA A 92 -8.95 5.65 -2.49
N VAL A 93 -8.45 6.86 -2.74
CA VAL A 93 -8.73 7.60 -3.99
C VAL A 93 -7.85 7.15 -5.16
N GLY A 94 -6.77 6.41 -4.91
CA GLY A 94 -5.80 5.98 -5.92
C GLY A 94 -4.91 7.13 -6.39
N LEU A 95 -4.38 7.89 -5.44
CA LEU A 95 -3.43 8.98 -5.68
C LEU A 95 -2.05 8.59 -5.17
N LEU A 96 -1.03 8.70 -6.04
CA LEU A 96 0.35 8.29 -5.74
C LEU A 96 0.39 6.88 -5.15
N THR A 97 -0.38 5.96 -5.72
CA THR A 97 -0.64 4.61 -5.17
C THR A 97 0.62 3.85 -4.74
N PRO A 98 1.75 3.85 -5.50
CA PRO A 98 2.98 3.19 -5.06
C PRO A 98 3.55 3.77 -3.77
N LEU A 99 3.56 5.09 -3.65
CA LEU A 99 4.07 5.80 -2.46
C LEU A 99 3.12 5.60 -1.27
N ALA A 100 1.83 5.79 -1.49
CA ALA A 100 0.80 5.63 -0.46
C ALA A 100 0.80 4.20 0.12
N GLY A 101 0.85 3.19 -0.76
CA GLY A 101 0.92 1.79 -0.34
C GLY A 101 2.21 1.45 0.40
N ALA A 102 3.35 1.98 -0.04
CA ALA A 102 4.63 1.78 0.62
C ALA A 102 4.68 2.45 2.00
N ALA A 103 4.14 3.66 2.15
CA ALA A 103 4.05 4.35 3.43
C ALA A 103 3.22 3.54 4.44
N VAL A 104 2.04 3.06 4.03
CA VAL A 104 1.20 2.20 4.86
C VAL A 104 1.90 0.88 5.19
N ALA A 105 2.52 0.21 4.22
CA ALA A 105 3.23 -1.04 4.46
C ALA A 105 4.38 -0.87 5.47
N GLY A 106 5.13 0.23 5.39
CA GLY A 106 6.21 0.56 6.32
C GLY A 106 5.72 0.80 7.75
N THR A 107 4.62 1.53 7.94
CA THR A 107 4.01 1.71 9.29
C THR A 107 3.47 0.39 9.85
N MET A 108 2.87 -0.44 9.01
CA MET A 108 2.38 -1.76 9.43
C MET A 108 3.51 -2.72 9.78
N ALA A 109 4.67 -2.66 9.11
CA ALA A 109 5.85 -3.44 9.47
C ALA A 109 6.35 -3.10 10.89
N ASN A 110 6.42 -1.81 11.24
CA ASN A 110 6.73 -1.39 12.61
C ASN A 110 5.67 -1.83 13.62
N ALA A 111 4.38 -1.77 13.26
CA ALA A 111 3.30 -2.24 14.12
C ALA A 111 3.39 -3.75 14.39
N VAL A 112 3.72 -4.56 13.38
CA VAL A 112 3.95 -6.00 13.53
C VAL A 112 5.09 -6.26 14.51
N ASP A 113 6.23 -5.55 14.38
CA ASP A 113 7.38 -5.73 15.26
C ASP A 113 7.05 -5.38 16.73
N VAL A 114 6.34 -4.27 16.97
CA VAL A 114 5.90 -3.87 18.32
C VAL A 114 4.99 -4.89 18.97
N ILE A 115 4.09 -5.53 18.20
CA ILE A 115 3.10 -6.48 18.72
C ILE A 115 3.65 -7.90 18.73
N TRP A 116 4.77 -8.18 18.06
CA TRP A 116 5.36 -9.53 17.92
C TRP A 116 5.46 -10.32 19.23
N PRO A 117 5.88 -9.74 20.37
CA PRO A 117 5.98 -10.46 21.62
C PRO A 117 4.65 -10.97 22.18
N LEU A 118 3.51 -10.42 21.74
CA LEU A 118 2.17 -10.82 22.18
C LEU A 118 1.65 -12.06 21.46
N GLY A 119 2.29 -12.48 20.37
CA GLY A 119 1.91 -13.64 19.57
C GLY A 119 0.98 -13.29 18.40
N TYR A 120 0.93 -14.20 17.43
CA TYR A 120 0.23 -13.99 16.15
C TYR A 120 -1.25 -13.63 16.34
N PHE A 121 -1.98 -14.45 17.09
CA PHE A 121 -3.43 -14.27 17.31
C PHE A 121 -3.78 -13.19 18.35
N SER A 122 -2.79 -12.44 18.85
CA SER A 122 -2.98 -11.35 19.82
C SER A 122 -2.94 -9.96 19.19
N GLY A 123 -3.10 -9.88 17.86
CA GLY A 123 -3.25 -8.62 17.14
C GLY A 123 -2.31 -8.42 15.95
N ILE A 124 -1.37 -9.34 15.67
CA ILE A 124 -0.46 -9.24 14.50
C ILE A 124 -1.22 -9.37 13.18
N GLU A 125 -2.29 -10.17 13.16
CA GLU A 125 -3.06 -10.43 11.94
C GLU A 125 -3.55 -9.15 11.25
N PHE A 126 -3.99 -8.18 12.05
CA PHE A 126 -4.52 -6.94 11.50
C PHE A 126 -3.45 -6.11 10.76
N PRO A 127 -2.32 -5.70 11.39
CA PRO A 127 -1.31 -4.93 10.67
C PRO A 127 -0.64 -5.75 9.56
N LEU A 128 -0.52 -7.07 9.71
CA LEU A 128 0.01 -7.93 8.66
C LEU A 128 -0.89 -7.94 7.42
N LEU A 129 -2.21 -8.14 7.60
CA LEU A 129 -3.17 -8.14 6.50
C LEU A 129 -3.21 -6.79 5.77
N ILE A 130 -3.25 -5.70 6.53
CA ILE A 130 -3.23 -4.35 5.97
C ILE A 130 -1.91 -4.06 5.23
N GLY A 131 -0.78 -4.43 5.83
CA GLY A 131 0.54 -4.25 5.22
C GLY A 131 0.69 -5.01 3.90
N VAL A 132 0.29 -6.28 3.87
CA VAL A 132 0.29 -7.10 2.65
C VAL A 132 -0.67 -6.52 1.60
N GLY A 133 -1.87 -6.11 2.01
CA GLY A 133 -2.83 -5.46 1.12
C GLY A 133 -2.29 -4.16 0.51
N ALA A 134 -1.68 -3.31 1.33
CA ALA A 134 -1.06 -2.06 0.88
C ALA A 134 0.14 -2.30 -0.05
N ALA A 135 1.00 -3.29 0.26
CA ALA A 135 2.11 -3.68 -0.60
C ALA A 135 1.60 -4.25 -1.95
N GLY A 136 0.58 -5.09 -1.92
CA GLY A 136 -0.08 -5.59 -3.13
C GLY A 136 -0.61 -4.46 -4.01
N LEU A 137 -1.26 -3.46 -3.43
CA LEU A 137 -1.74 -2.27 -4.13
C LEU A 137 -0.59 -1.40 -4.69
N ALA A 138 0.51 -1.26 -3.95
CA ALA A 138 1.70 -0.55 -4.43
C ALA A 138 2.29 -1.20 -5.69
N LEU A 139 2.27 -2.54 -5.77
CA LEU A 139 2.79 -3.31 -6.90
C LEU A 139 1.81 -3.38 -8.08
N SER A 140 0.52 -3.64 -7.81
CA SER A 140 -0.50 -3.77 -8.86
C SER A 140 -0.87 -2.43 -9.52
N GLY A 141 -0.65 -1.34 -8.78
CA GLY A 141 -1.03 0.00 -9.21
C GLY A 141 -2.49 0.35 -8.92
N PRO A 142 -2.90 1.56 -9.33
CA PRO A 142 -4.18 2.13 -8.94
C PRO A 142 -5.40 1.55 -9.66
N GLY A 143 -5.22 0.83 -10.78
CA GLY A 143 -6.32 0.45 -11.67
C GLY A 143 -6.82 1.65 -12.48
N ARG A 144 -7.83 1.43 -13.31
CA ARG A 144 -8.39 2.47 -14.21
C ARG A 144 -9.33 3.43 -13.49
N ILE A 145 -9.93 3.01 -12.38
CA ILE A 145 -10.84 3.80 -11.54
C ILE A 145 -10.04 4.44 -10.41
N ALA A 146 -9.16 5.41 -10.74
CA ALA A 146 -8.24 6.03 -9.80
C ALA A 146 -7.89 7.45 -10.23
N VAL A 147 -7.50 8.30 -9.27
CA VAL A 147 -7.03 9.66 -9.55
C VAL A 147 -5.75 9.65 -10.37
N ASP A 148 -4.81 8.73 -10.10
CA ASP A 148 -3.59 8.54 -10.89
C ASP A 148 -3.88 8.31 -12.38
N ALA A 149 -4.99 7.66 -12.71
CA ALA A 149 -5.39 7.41 -14.10
C ALA A 149 -5.77 8.70 -14.86
N LEU A 150 -6.15 9.76 -14.15
CA LEU A 150 -6.50 11.07 -14.71
C LEU A 150 -5.28 11.96 -14.94
N ILE A 151 -4.15 11.67 -14.27
CA ILE A 151 -2.93 12.50 -14.34
C ILE A 151 -1.96 11.88 -15.35
N PRO A 152 -1.62 12.57 -16.46
CA PRO A 152 -0.80 12.00 -17.54
C PRO A 152 0.55 11.43 -17.10
N GLY A 153 1.21 12.04 -16.12
CA GLY A 153 2.50 11.56 -15.58
C GLY A 153 2.40 10.35 -14.67
N LEU A 154 1.24 10.10 -14.02
CA LEU A 154 1.01 9.00 -13.10
C LEU A 154 0.26 7.83 -13.73
N ARG A 155 -0.35 8.07 -14.90
CA ARG A 155 -1.15 7.07 -15.62
C ARG A 155 -0.36 5.83 -16.03
N SER A 156 0.95 5.97 -16.33
CA SER A 156 1.81 4.85 -16.72
C SER A 156 2.43 4.20 -15.48
N HIS A 157 1.64 3.46 -14.71
CA HIS A 157 2.16 2.69 -13.59
C HIS A 157 3.16 1.64 -14.08
N ARG A 158 4.34 1.62 -13.47
CA ARG A 158 5.33 0.56 -13.66
C ARG A 158 5.55 -0.13 -12.32
N VAL A 159 5.51 -1.45 -12.30
CA VAL A 159 5.79 -2.27 -11.11
C VAL A 159 7.08 -1.85 -10.41
N VAL A 160 8.07 -1.39 -11.18
CA VAL A 160 9.35 -0.88 -10.66
C VAL A 160 9.15 0.26 -9.65
N TYR A 161 8.21 1.17 -9.85
CA TYR A 161 7.94 2.24 -8.89
C TYR A 161 7.43 1.67 -7.56
N GLY A 162 6.52 0.70 -7.62
CA GLY A 162 6.03 0.00 -6.43
C GLY A 162 7.15 -0.71 -5.68
N VAL A 163 8.00 -1.46 -6.40
CA VAL A 163 9.15 -2.16 -5.81
C VAL A 163 10.12 -1.19 -5.15
N VAL A 164 10.50 -0.10 -5.84
CA VAL A 164 11.43 0.91 -5.28
C VAL A 164 10.85 1.56 -4.02
N MET A 165 9.58 1.96 -4.05
CA MET A 165 8.93 2.58 -2.88
C MET A 165 8.83 1.61 -1.71
N LEU A 166 8.51 0.34 -1.95
CA LEU A 166 8.47 -0.70 -0.92
C LEU A 166 9.87 -0.99 -0.34
N LEU A 167 10.91 -1.00 -1.16
CA LEU A 167 12.29 -1.15 -0.66
C LEU A 167 12.70 0.03 0.23
N ILE A 168 12.36 1.26 -0.17
CA ILE A 168 12.60 2.45 0.65
C ILE A 168 11.83 2.33 1.98
N ALA A 169 10.56 1.96 1.94
CA ALA A 169 9.73 1.79 3.14
C ALA A 169 10.28 0.67 4.05
N ALA A 170 10.75 -0.44 3.50
CA ALA A 170 11.36 -1.53 4.25
C ALA A 170 12.67 -1.10 4.93
N VAL A 171 13.51 -0.34 4.22
CA VAL A 171 14.75 0.22 4.80
C VAL A 171 14.43 1.20 5.94
N LEU A 172 13.47 2.10 5.73
CA LEU A 172 13.05 3.04 6.78
C LEU A 172 12.45 2.32 7.99
N ALA A 173 11.62 1.30 7.77
CA ALA A 173 11.09 0.45 8.84
C ALA A 173 12.22 -0.27 9.60
N ALA A 174 13.16 -0.87 8.89
CA ALA A 174 14.32 -1.55 9.51
C ALA A 174 15.18 -0.58 10.34
N ILE A 175 15.39 0.66 9.85
CA ILE A 175 16.12 1.69 10.61
C ILE A 175 15.34 2.03 11.88
N THR A 176 14.04 2.32 11.81
CA THR A 176 13.24 2.69 12.97
C THR A 176 13.12 1.57 14.00
N ILE A 177 13.10 0.31 13.56
CA ILE A 177 13.13 -0.87 14.44
C ILE A 177 14.53 -1.01 15.07
N GLY A 178 15.60 -0.82 14.29
CA GLY A 178 16.99 -1.00 14.74
C GLY A 178 17.53 0.07 15.67
N ILE A 179 16.92 1.27 15.68
CA ILE A 179 17.30 2.38 16.62
C ILE A 179 16.43 2.40 17.88
N ARG A 180 15.55 1.43 18.03
CA ARG A 180 14.72 1.26 19.22
C ARG A 180 15.52 0.58 20.32
N ASP A 181 15.56 1.18 21.50
CA ASP A 181 16.25 0.67 22.71
C ASP A 181 15.39 -0.31 23.54
#